data_380c697e9f36d533aa526739d0f04beb
#
_entry.id   380c697e9f36d533aa526739d0f04beb
#
_cell.length_a   1.000
_cell.length_b   1.000
_cell.length_c   1.000
_cell.angle_alpha   90.00
_cell.angle_beta   90.00
_cell.angle_gamma   90.00
#
_symmetry.space_group_name_H-M   'P 1'
#
loop_
_entity.id
_entity.type
_entity.pdbx_description
1 polymer ?
#
loop_
_entity_poly.entity_id
_entity_poly.type
_entity_poly.pdbx_seq_one_letter_code
_entity_poly.pdbx_strand_id
1 'polypeptide(L)'
;LDLTVNTETLARSADNAWAAVKAENGSIRINGADPSINVNIYGLGTAGDWAILPEFTINAFYAENGLATANGETWTADMVNLTYAGFANLVYDISKILSDDGKLFQVHFTKLGDSPLKDFASTENQRAAVDSLWAVTSSPGSITPAMMEFLNAVGTAQAMGDTGALQSALSSYAGSGVTALHSAQKGALRDQVLHLRNRLSQMGASPQYINDDLPCFNAWIEGEGGYRKLDDRMDESGYKLNTWGGTFGFDVTCSDSFVWGAAFSASYGDLDAYMANGDLDSYYGNLFFRIQSGRWAHNVILTYGWNDASLDRTAGIPGAGMYAMHGSTSGSSYGAFYEGTYDLYLDENKTSAFQPLVNASVYKSRMDGFTESGGLGMSVDDMDSTYGTVGLGARLRGELSSNLTGRASMGELRVQVVQLLGDRKTTAALSPAGVPGAGFRVNGAREGATGVQAGAGITIPVGYTSSIFADVNADFRSRATSFNGSIGYRLTF
;
A
#
# COMPACT_ATOMS: atom_id res chain seq x y z
N LEU A 1 -33.29 7.47 29.71
CA LEU A 1 -34.21 7.77 28.62
C LEU A 1 -33.41 7.88 27.31
N ASP A 2 -33.78 7.10 26.31
CA ASP A 2 -33.16 7.18 24.98
C ASP A 2 -33.97 8.12 24.10
N LEU A 3 -33.36 9.24 23.71
CA LEU A 3 -33.95 10.17 22.76
C LEU A 3 -33.37 9.91 21.38
N THR A 4 -34.21 9.57 20.42
CA THR A 4 -33.83 9.44 19.03
C THR A 4 -34.23 10.68 18.26
N VAL A 5 -33.29 11.35 17.63
CA VAL A 5 -33.51 12.56 16.85
C VAL A 5 -33.41 12.24 15.38
N ASN A 6 -34.47 12.46 14.64
CA ASN A 6 -34.48 12.42 13.18
C ASN A 6 -34.26 13.83 12.63
N THR A 7 -33.12 14.08 12.00
CA THR A 7 -32.78 15.39 11.44
C THR A 7 -33.71 15.84 10.30
N GLU A 8 -34.35 14.92 9.58
CA GLU A 8 -35.36 15.27 8.59
C GLU A 8 -36.60 15.91 9.23
N THR A 9 -36.97 15.41 10.41
CA THR A 9 -38.14 15.95 11.15
C THR A 9 -37.79 17.31 11.73
N LEU A 10 -36.55 17.55 12.15
CA LEU A 10 -36.06 18.84 12.65
C LEU A 10 -35.99 19.92 11.57
N ALA A 11 -35.59 19.57 10.35
CA ALA A 11 -35.54 20.51 9.24
C ALA A 11 -36.92 20.98 8.75
N ARG A 12 -37.99 20.23 9.07
CA ARG A 12 -39.37 20.53 8.65
C ARG A 12 -40.20 21.26 9.69
N SER A 13 -39.78 21.25 10.97
CA SER A 13 -40.54 21.96 12.03
C SER A 13 -39.87 23.30 12.37
N ALA A 14 -40.27 24.35 11.65
CA ALA A 14 -39.95 25.74 12.02
C ALA A 14 -40.52 26.16 13.39
N ASP A 15 -41.45 25.36 13.94
CA ASP A 15 -42.02 25.55 15.25
C ASP A 15 -41.42 24.51 16.23
N ASN A 16 -40.47 24.95 17.02
CA ASN A 16 -39.82 24.20 18.13
C ASN A 16 -40.80 23.80 19.27
N ALA A 17 -42.04 23.44 18.96
CA ALA A 17 -43.12 23.32 19.92
C ALA A 17 -43.23 21.96 20.63
N TRP A 18 -42.37 20.97 20.29
CA TRP A 18 -42.59 19.60 20.79
C TRP A 18 -41.38 19.11 21.61
N ALA A 19 -41.56 18.95 22.91
CA ALA A 19 -40.64 18.18 23.76
C ALA A 19 -40.83 16.67 23.51
N ALA A 20 -39.74 15.89 23.59
CA ALA A 20 -39.78 14.43 23.49
C ALA A 20 -40.66 13.81 24.58
N VAL A 21 -40.70 14.45 25.76
CA VAL A 21 -41.62 14.13 26.87
C VAL A 21 -42.30 15.41 27.33
N LYS A 22 -43.65 15.43 27.29
CA LYS A 22 -44.46 16.57 27.67
C LYS A 22 -45.44 16.19 28.80
N ALA A 23 -45.46 16.97 29.88
CA ALA A 23 -46.49 16.88 30.92
C ALA A 23 -47.35 18.15 30.88
N GLU A 24 -48.59 18.03 30.37
CA GLU A 24 -49.61 19.08 30.45
C GLU A 24 -50.31 18.99 31.81
N ASN A 25 -50.44 20.14 32.48
CA ASN A 25 -51.08 20.24 33.80
C ASN A 25 -50.37 19.39 34.90
N GLY A 26 -49.09 19.07 34.74
CA GLY A 26 -48.33 18.24 35.66
C GLY A 26 -46.86 18.60 35.73
N SER A 27 -46.12 17.93 36.64
CA SER A 27 -44.67 17.99 36.76
C SER A 27 -44.07 16.67 36.32
N ILE A 28 -42.88 16.71 35.70
CA ILE A 28 -42.06 15.55 35.44
C ILE A 28 -41.12 15.38 36.61
N ARG A 29 -41.18 14.21 37.27
CA ARG A 29 -40.29 13.84 38.35
C ARG A 29 -39.35 12.72 37.94
N ILE A 30 -38.08 12.88 38.04
CA ILE A 30 -37.10 11.83 37.79
C ILE A 30 -36.61 11.29 39.14
N ASN A 31 -36.82 9.96 39.29
CA ASN A 31 -36.35 9.21 40.45
C ASN A 31 -35.04 8.55 40.10
N GLY A 32 -34.00 8.85 40.84
CA GLY A 32 -32.67 8.24 40.68
C GLY A 32 -31.57 9.19 41.11
N ALA A 33 -30.46 8.63 41.54
CA ALA A 33 -29.30 9.42 41.99
C ALA A 33 -28.56 10.04 40.78
N ASP A 34 -28.60 9.37 39.63
CA ASP A 34 -27.93 9.81 38.41
C ASP A 34 -28.81 9.56 37.19
N PRO A 35 -29.78 10.45 36.88
CA PRO A 35 -30.59 10.29 35.67
C PRO A 35 -29.71 10.47 34.41
N SER A 36 -29.74 9.51 33.49
CA SER A 36 -29.05 9.60 32.21
C SER A 36 -30.01 9.81 31.06
N ILE A 37 -29.65 10.67 30.13
CA ILE A 37 -30.33 10.87 28.85
C ILE A 37 -29.35 10.50 27.75
N ASN A 38 -29.70 9.49 26.95
CA ASN A 38 -28.94 9.13 25.76
C ASN A 38 -29.55 9.84 24.56
N VAL A 39 -28.74 10.60 23.84
CA VAL A 39 -29.17 11.26 22.61
C VAL A 39 -28.49 10.58 21.43
N ASN A 40 -29.30 9.91 20.62
CA ASN A 40 -28.84 9.27 19.39
C ASN A 40 -29.41 10.05 18.18
N ILE A 41 -28.57 10.55 17.32
CA ILE A 41 -28.98 11.18 16.06
C ILE A 41 -28.99 10.10 15.00
N TYR A 42 -30.20 9.71 14.56
CA TYR A 42 -30.43 8.82 13.44
C TYR A 42 -31.08 9.60 12.28
N GLY A 43 -31.08 8.98 11.10
CA GLY A 43 -31.89 9.46 10.00
C GLY A 43 -31.26 10.63 9.28
N LEU A 44 -30.06 10.41 8.94
CA LEU A 44 -29.50 11.09 7.80
C LEU A 44 -30.15 10.44 6.60
N GLY A 45 -31.22 11.10 6.09
CA GLY A 45 -32.16 10.53 5.15
C GLY A 45 -31.53 9.80 3.98
N THR A 46 -32.27 8.89 3.42
CA THR A 46 -31.93 8.21 2.18
C THR A 46 -31.50 9.22 1.11
N ALA A 47 -30.20 9.24 0.82
CA ALA A 47 -29.59 9.90 -0.31
C ALA A 47 -30.03 11.36 -0.60
N GLY A 48 -29.30 12.32 -0.16
CA GLY A 48 -29.09 13.53 -0.95
C GLY A 48 -29.26 14.88 -0.29
N ASP A 49 -30.07 15.10 0.74
CA ASP A 49 -30.48 16.46 1.10
C ASP A 49 -30.46 16.83 2.60
N TRP A 50 -29.55 16.26 3.39
CA TRP A 50 -29.40 16.78 4.75
C TRP A 50 -28.20 17.71 4.87
N ALA A 51 -28.48 18.91 5.33
CA ALA A 51 -27.44 19.86 5.70
C ALA A 51 -27.14 19.71 7.19
N ILE A 52 -25.86 19.67 7.56
CA ILE A 52 -25.47 19.81 8.95
C ILE A 52 -25.78 21.24 9.39
N LEU A 53 -26.77 21.39 10.25
CA LEU A 53 -27.15 22.69 10.76
C LEU A 53 -26.00 23.26 11.61
N PRO A 54 -25.71 24.57 11.53
CA PRO A 54 -24.66 25.19 12.32
C PRO A 54 -24.99 25.16 13.81
N GLU A 55 -26.27 25.20 14.16
CA GLU A 55 -26.78 25.22 15.53
C GLU A 55 -28.24 24.76 15.53
N PHE A 56 -28.64 23.96 16.52
CA PHE A 56 -30.03 23.62 16.77
C PHE A 56 -30.22 23.16 18.22
N THR A 57 -31.50 23.21 18.66
CA THR A 57 -31.88 22.83 20.02
C THR A 57 -33.02 21.83 19.99
N ILE A 58 -32.94 20.81 20.85
CA ILE A 58 -33.96 19.81 21.04
C ILE A 58 -34.62 20.05 22.39
N ASN A 59 -35.95 20.22 22.42
CA ASN A 59 -36.72 20.21 23.63
C ASN A 59 -36.88 18.77 24.13
N ALA A 60 -36.12 18.39 25.15
CA ALA A 60 -36.15 17.03 25.69
C ALA A 60 -37.32 16.80 26.65
N PHE A 61 -37.49 17.70 27.61
CA PHE A 61 -38.56 17.61 28.60
C PHE A 61 -39.27 18.95 28.76
N TYR A 62 -40.60 18.92 28.80
CA TYR A 62 -41.43 20.08 29.14
C TYR A 62 -42.47 19.67 30.19
N ALA A 63 -42.57 20.46 31.25
CA ALA A 63 -43.61 20.29 32.27
C ALA A 63 -44.19 21.65 32.67
N GLU A 64 -45.50 21.83 32.51
CA GLU A 64 -46.18 23.10 32.79
C GLU A 64 -46.00 23.57 34.24
N ASN A 65 -45.93 22.61 35.20
CA ASN A 65 -45.70 22.89 36.62
C ASN A 65 -44.25 22.66 37.03
N GLY A 66 -43.30 22.65 36.09
CA GLY A 66 -41.85 22.52 36.31
C GLY A 66 -41.35 21.10 36.37
N LEU A 67 -40.02 20.99 36.19
CA LEU A 67 -39.21 19.77 36.33
C LEU A 67 -38.72 19.69 37.77
N ALA A 68 -38.96 18.57 38.46
CA ALA A 68 -38.58 18.40 39.85
C ALA A 68 -37.96 17.02 40.12
N THR A 69 -37.11 16.95 41.14
CA THR A 69 -36.63 15.69 41.70
C THR A 69 -37.74 14.93 42.44
N ALA A 70 -37.47 13.69 42.81
CA ALA A 70 -38.42 12.91 43.64
C ALA A 70 -38.76 13.61 44.96
N ASN A 71 -37.86 14.39 45.50
CA ASN A 71 -38.05 15.14 46.75
C ASN A 71 -38.72 16.52 46.52
N GLY A 72 -39.09 16.87 45.30
CA GLY A 72 -39.75 18.14 44.97
C GLY A 72 -38.78 19.31 44.77
N GLU A 73 -37.44 19.08 44.74
CA GLU A 73 -36.45 20.09 44.42
C GLU A 73 -36.43 20.40 42.91
N THR A 74 -36.21 21.65 42.55
CA THR A 74 -36.09 22.08 41.16
C THR A 74 -34.85 21.43 40.52
N TRP A 75 -35.00 20.93 39.28
CA TRP A 75 -33.89 20.41 38.50
C TRP A 75 -32.83 21.50 38.22
N THR A 76 -31.58 21.05 38.18
CA THR A 76 -30.50 21.78 37.50
C THR A 76 -30.04 20.97 36.27
N ALA A 77 -29.46 21.63 35.29
CA ALA A 77 -28.95 20.97 34.12
C ALA A 77 -27.85 19.91 34.43
N ASP A 78 -27.13 20.11 35.53
CA ASP A 78 -26.04 19.21 35.99
C ASP A 78 -26.56 17.90 36.59
N MET A 79 -27.83 17.85 36.98
CA MET A 79 -28.47 16.62 37.48
C MET A 79 -28.79 15.62 36.37
N VAL A 80 -28.66 16.02 35.12
CA VAL A 80 -28.89 15.14 33.95
C VAL A 80 -27.56 14.75 33.34
N ASN A 81 -27.26 13.46 33.34
CA ASN A 81 -26.10 12.96 32.65
C ASN A 81 -26.48 12.71 31.18
N LEU A 82 -25.91 13.49 30.25
CA LEU A 82 -26.05 13.26 28.81
C LEU A 82 -25.00 12.25 28.38
N THR A 83 -25.49 11.10 27.91
CA THR A 83 -24.63 10.14 27.23
C THR A 83 -25.03 10.17 25.76
N TYR A 84 -24.13 10.61 24.91
CA TYR A 84 -24.33 10.61 23.48
C TYR A 84 -23.23 9.82 22.82
N ALA A 85 -23.57 9.15 21.74
CA ALA A 85 -22.69 8.28 20.99
C ALA A 85 -22.94 8.46 19.48
N GLY A 86 -21.98 8.01 18.70
CA GLY A 86 -22.13 8.00 17.25
C GLY A 86 -21.71 9.29 16.57
N PHE A 87 -22.23 9.49 15.37
CA PHE A 87 -21.84 10.58 14.45
C PHE A 87 -21.93 11.98 15.05
N ALA A 88 -22.89 12.22 15.96
CA ALA A 88 -23.09 13.51 16.59
C ALA A 88 -21.82 14.03 17.30
N ASN A 89 -21.05 13.15 17.95
CA ASN A 89 -19.81 13.50 18.63
C ASN A 89 -18.70 13.96 17.70
N LEU A 90 -18.77 13.60 16.44
CA LEU A 90 -17.78 14.02 15.44
C LEU A 90 -18.07 15.42 14.88
N VAL A 91 -19.30 15.90 15.02
CA VAL A 91 -19.77 17.11 14.34
C VAL A 91 -20.20 18.21 15.28
N TYR A 92 -20.70 17.87 16.47
CA TYR A 92 -21.30 18.84 17.38
C TYR A 92 -20.68 18.83 18.78
N ASP A 93 -20.53 20.04 19.31
CA ASP A 93 -20.47 20.25 20.77
C ASP A 93 -21.90 20.24 21.31
N ILE A 94 -22.14 19.48 22.38
CA ILE A 94 -23.47 19.21 22.91
C ILE A 94 -23.54 19.70 24.36
N SER A 95 -24.46 20.65 24.60
CA SER A 95 -24.65 21.26 25.91
C SER A 95 -26.08 21.08 26.41
N LYS A 96 -26.26 21.24 27.72
CA LYS A 96 -27.53 21.11 28.43
C LYS A 96 -28.03 22.50 28.81
N ILE A 97 -29.31 22.79 28.58
CA ILE A 97 -29.92 24.04 28.96
C ILE A 97 -31.21 23.72 29.72
N LEU A 98 -31.38 24.35 30.87
CA LEU A 98 -32.65 24.39 31.59
C LEU A 98 -33.19 25.82 31.51
N SER A 99 -34.46 25.97 31.13
CA SER A 99 -35.10 27.29 31.11
C SER A 99 -35.12 27.93 32.52
N ASP A 100 -35.09 29.25 32.58
CA ASP A 100 -35.09 30.02 33.83
C ASP A 100 -36.31 29.73 34.71
N ASP A 101 -37.43 29.35 34.15
CA ASP A 101 -38.64 28.97 34.84
C ASP A 101 -38.68 27.49 35.27
N GLY A 102 -37.61 26.72 34.95
CA GLY A 102 -37.47 25.32 35.34
C GLY A 102 -38.45 24.36 34.64
N LYS A 103 -39.12 24.81 33.57
CA LYS A 103 -40.15 24.03 32.87
C LYS A 103 -39.66 23.27 31.67
N LEU A 104 -38.56 23.71 31.05
CA LEU A 104 -38.05 23.16 29.80
C LEU A 104 -36.59 22.78 29.94
N PHE A 105 -36.31 21.51 29.70
CA PHE A 105 -34.94 21.02 29.59
C PHE A 105 -34.64 20.76 28.10
N GLN A 106 -33.54 21.32 27.64
CA GLN A 106 -33.13 21.31 26.25
C GLN A 106 -31.70 20.72 26.11
N VAL A 107 -31.47 20.10 24.97
CA VAL A 107 -30.14 19.71 24.49
C VAL A 107 -29.82 20.59 23.30
N HIS A 108 -28.73 21.34 23.44
CA HIS A 108 -28.26 22.30 22.44
C HIS A 108 -27.03 21.74 21.72
N PHE A 109 -27.02 21.85 20.40
CA PHE A 109 -26.02 21.35 19.50
C PHE A 109 -25.39 22.52 18.76
N THR A 110 -24.08 22.68 18.89
CA THR A 110 -23.30 23.68 18.15
C THR A 110 -22.29 22.95 17.28
N LYS A 111 -22.29 23.22 15.97
CA LYS A 111 -21.32 22.60 15.05
C LYS A 111 -19.89 22.93 15.48
N LEU A 112 -19.06 21.90 15.57
CA LEU A 112 -17.62 22.05 15.83
C LEU A 112 -16.94 22.80 14.68
N GLY A 113 -15.95 23.62 15.01
CA GLY A 113 -15.12 24.32 14.02
C GLY A 113 -14.06 23.42 13.38
N ASP A 114 -13.76 22.28 14.03
CA ASP A 114 -12.70 21.35 13.62
C ASP A 114 -12.99 19.94 14.12
N SER A 115 -12.33 18.93 13.53
CA SER A 115 -12.52 17.53 13.89
C SER A 115 -11.98 17.20 15.27
N PRO A 116 -12.78 16.61 16.17
CA PRO A 116 -12.33 16.16 17.49
C PRO A 116 -11.39 14.94 17.41
N LEU A 117 -11.27 14.31 16.23
CA LEU A 117 -10.37 13.16 16.02
C LEU A 117 -8.90 13.57 15.90
N LYS A 118 -8.58 14.85 15.75
CA LYS A 118 -7.19 15.34 15.60
C LYS A 118 -6.29 14.97 16.77
N ASP A 119 -6.82 14.98 17.96
CA ASP A 119 -6.08 14.66 19.20
C ASP A 119 -5.70 13.16 19.29
N PHE A 120 -6.36 12.31 18.54
CA PHE A 120 -6.11 10.87 18.50
C PHE A 120 -5.16 10.45 17.36
N ALA A 121 -4.93 11.33 16.38
CA ALA A 121 -4.09 11.06 15.22
C ALA A 121 -2.60 11.26 15.52
N SER A 122 -1.87 10.16 15.64
CA SER A 122 -0.44 10.15 15.99
C SER A 122 0.50 10.21 14.79
N THR A 123 0.04 9.83 13.61
CA THR A 123 0.84 9.72 12.36
C THR A 123 0.36 10.68 11.28
N GLU A 124 1.15 10.82 10.20
CA GLU A 124 0.76 11.65 9.05
C GLU A 124 -0.45 11.07 8.30
N ASN A 125 -0.48 9.74 8.11
CA ASN A 125 -1.59 9.08 7.42
C ASN A 125 -2.88 9.17 8.24
N GLN A 126 -2.81 9.01 9.57
CA GLN A 126 -3.97 9.18 10.45
C GLN A 126 -4.51 10.62 10.42
N ARG A 127 -3.63 11.63 10.40
CA ARG A 127 -4.06 13.04 10.28
C ARG A 127 -4.74 13.30 8.94
N ALA A 128 -4.19 12.77 7.85
CA ALA A 128 -4.81 12.85 6.54
C ALA A 128 -6.19 12.16 6.49
N ALA A 129 -6.32 11.01 7.16
CA ALA A 129 -7.61 10.33 7.33
C ALA A 129 -8.63 11.17 8.11
N VAL A 130 -8.20 11.84 9.20
CA VAL A 130 -9.05 12.75 9.97
C VAL A 130 -9.55 13.91 9.12
N ASP A 131 -8.68 14.54 8.34
CA ASP A 131 -9.05 15.66 7.47
C ASP A 131 -10.05 15.20 6.38
N SER A 132 -9.85 14.00 5.83
CA SER A 132 -10.80 13.39 4.88
C SER A 132 -12.16 13.11 5.53
N LEU A 133 -12.18 12.46 6.70
CA LEU A 133 -13.44 12.17 7.42
C LEU A 133 -14.18 13.47 7.78
N TRP A 134 -13.46 14.52 8.17
CA TRP A 134 -14.05 15.83 8.43
C TRP A 134 -14.65 16.45 7.17
N ALA A 135 -13.98 16.33 6.02
CA ALA A 135 -14.52 16.80 4.73
C ALA A 135 -15.75 15.99 4.32
N VAL A 136 -15.77 14.66 4.56
CA VAL A 136 -16.94 13.81 4.34
C VAL A 136 -18.15 14.31 5.15
N THR A 137 -17.97 14.64 6.43
CA THR A 137 -19.07 15.17 7.26
C THR A 137 -19.62 16.51 6.75
N SER A 138 -18.86 17.22 5.94
CA SER A 138 -19.27 18.49 5.33
C SER A 138 -19.92 18.34 3.94
N SER A 139 -19.98 17.10 3.42
CA SER A 139 -20.53 16.76 2.09
C SER A 139 -21.66 15.72 2.21
N PRO A 140 -22.76 16.07 2.85
CA PRO A 140 -23.77 15.11 3.32
C PRO A 140 -24.43 14.27 2.23
N GLY A 141 -24.63 14.81 1.02
CA GLY A 141 -25.33 14.11 -0.07
C GLY A 141 -24.58 12.92 -0.69
N SER A 142 -23.37 12.65 -0.24
CA SER A 142 -22.50 11.61 -0.81
C SER A 142 -22.13 10.49 0.18
N ILE A 143 -22.69 10.51 1.39
CA ILE A 143 -22.35 9.52 2.42
C ILE A 143 -23.13 8.22 2.17
N THR A 144 -22.38 7.12 1.96
CA THR A 144 -23.00 5.79 1.84
C THR A 144 -23.46 5.26 3.21
N PRO A 145 -24.40 4.29 3.26
CA PRO A 145 -24.81 3.67 4.53
C PRO A 145 -23.63 3.09 5.31
N ALA A 146 -22.68 2.43 4.64
CA ALA A 146 -21.48 1.87 5.28
C ALA A 146 -20.57 2.96 5.87
N MET A 147 -20.40 4.08 5.17
CA MET A 147 -19.65 5.23 5.70
C MET A 147 -20.33 5.83 6.92
N MET A 148 -21.68 5.88 6.93
CA MET A 148 -22.44 6.36 8.08
C MET A 148 -22.30 5.44 9.30
N GLU A 149 -22.37 4.12 9.09
CA GLU A 149 -22.13 3.13 10.15
C GLU A 149 -20.71 3.26 10.70
N PHE A 150 -19.73 3.42 9.84
CA PHE A 150 -18.34 3.64 10.23
C PHE A 150 -18.17 4.94 11.05
N LEU A 151 -18.74 6.06 10.61
CA LEU A 151 -18.72 7.34 11.32
C LEU A 151 -19.41 7.24 12.68
N ASN A 152 -20.51 6.50 12.77
CA ASN A 152 -21.19 6.23 14.06
C ASN A 152 -20.29 5.44 15.01
N ALA A 153 -19.62 4.41 14.52
CA ALA A 153 -18.70 3.60 15.33
C ALA A 153 -17.49 4.43 15.80
N VAL A 154 -16.91 5.26 14.91
CA VAL A 154 -15.80 6.18 15.25
C VAL A 154 -16.25 7.21 16.29
N GLY A 155 -17.42 7.83 16.12
CA GLY A 155 -17.96 8.79 17.10
C GLY A 155 -18.28 8.15 18.46
N THR A 156 -18.69 6.90 18.48
CA THR A 156 -18.89 6.14 19.72
C THR A 156 -17.55 5.86 20.41
N ALA A 157 -16.54 5.42 19.68
CA ALA A 157 -15.21 5.20 20.22
C ALA A 157 -14.58 6.51 20.75
N GLN A 158 -14.82 7.63 20.05
CA GLN A 158 -14.39 8.96 20.48
C GLN A 158 -15.05 9.38 21.81
N ALA A 159 -16.35 9.19 21.95
CA ALA A 159 -17.08 9.47 23.20
C ALA A 159 -16.60 8.62 24.37
N MET A 160 -16.19 7.38 24.11
CA MET A 160 -15.61 6.47 25.11
C MET A 160 -14.13 6.77 25.44
N GLY A 161 -13.47 7.64 24.68
CA GLY A 161 -12.03 7.88 24.80
C GLY A 161 -11.17 6.68 24.40
N ASP A 162 -11.69 5.76 23.58
CA ASP A 162 -10.97 4.56 23.14
C ASP A 162 -9.94 4.90 22.07
N THR A 163 -8.78 5.37 22.53
CA THR A 163 -7.65 5.75 21.67
C THR A 163 -7.19 4.60 20.77
N GLY A 164 -7.20 3.36 21.26
CA GLY A 164 -6.76 2.19 20.49
C GLY A 164 -7.66 1.90 19.31
N ALA A 165 -8.97 1.87 19.55
CA ALA A 165 -9.97 1.69 18.48
C ALA A 165 -9.92 2.83 17.46
N LEU A 166 -9.77 4.08 17.91
CA LEU A 166 -9.68 5.24 17.02
C LEU A 166 -8.44 5.21 16.14
N GLN A 167 -7.26 4.94 16.69
CA GLN A 167 -6.02 4.85 15.93
C GLN A 167 -6.07 3.70 14.91
N SER A 168 -6.65 2.55 15.30
CA SER A 168 -6.87 1.43 14.38
C SER A 168 -7.83 1.80 13.25
N ALA A 169 -8.94 2.45 13.56
CA ALA A 169 -9.91 2.93 12.58
C ALA A 169 -9.28 3.92 11.59
N LEU A 170 -8.55 4.91 12.09
CA LEU A 170 -7.89 5.92 11.27
C LEU A 170 -6.82 5.32 10.36
N SER A 171 -5.98 4.38 10.88
CA SER A 171 -4.96 3.71 10.08
C SER A 171 -5.57 2.82 8.97
N SER A 172 -6.64 2.07 9.30
CA SER A 172 -7.32 1.22 8.33
C SER A 172 -8.07 2.03 7.27
N TYR A 173 -8.73 3.12 7.68
CA TYR A 173 -9.40 4.04 6.75
C TYR A 173 -8.39 4.77 5.85
N ALA A 174 -7.24 5.20 6.37
CA ALA A 174 -6.17 5.81 5.58
C ALA A 174 -5.75 4.95 4.38
N GLY A 175 -5.84 3.61 4.50
CA GLY A 175 -5.70 2.74 3.34
C GLY A 175 -4.30 2.69 2.76
N SER A 176 -3.26 2.83 3.59
CA SER A 176 -1.85 2.83 3.14
C SER A 176 -1.44 1.54 2.42
N GLY A 177 -2.19 0.43 2.59
CA GLY A 177 -2.02 -0.82 1.84
C GLY A 177 -2.08 -0.65 0.31
N VAL A 178 -2.80 0.34 -0.20
CA VAL A 178 -2.82 0.69 -1.63
C VAL A 178 -1.41 1.02 -2.16
N THR A 179 -0.57 1.68 -1.34
CA THR A 179 0.80 2.04 -1.73
C THR A 179 1.72 0.82 -1.85
N ALA A 180 1.38 -0.28 -1.16
CA ALA A 180 2.13 -1.52 -1.19
C ALA A 180 2.14 -2.14 -2.59
N LEU A 181 1.01 -2.07 -3.30
CA LEU A 181 0.85 -2.60 -4.66
C LEU A 181 1.86 -1.96 -5.64
N HIS A 182 1.92 -0.62 -5.68
CA HIS A 182 2.90 0.08 -6.53
C HIS A 182 4.35 -0.13 -6.06
N SER A 183 4.59 -0.23 -4.74
CA SER A 183 5.91 -0.55 -4.19
C SER A 183 6.36 -1.96 -4.58
N ALA A 184 5.45 -2.93 -4.63
CA ALA A 184 5.69 -4.29 -5.08
C ALA A 184 6.03 -4.33 -6.58
N GLN A 185 5.30 -3.59 -7.43
CA GLN A 185 5.59 -3.44 -8.85
C GLN A 185 7.02 -2.91 -9.08
N LYS A 186 7.45 -1.89 -8.32
CA LYS A 186 8.83 -1.37 -8.36
C LYS A 186 9.86 -2.44 -7.99
N GLY A 187 9.55 -3.27 -7.01
CA GLY A 187 10.36 -4.39 -6.58
C GLY A 187 10.51 -5.46 -7.66
N ALA A 188 9.39 -5.89 -8.24
CA ALA A 188 9.33 -6.89 -9.30
C ALA A 188 10.16 -6.49 -10.54
N LEU A 189 10.06 -5.24 -10.97
CA LEU A 189 10.88 -4.73 -12.08
C LEU A 189 12.39 -4.83 -11.79
N ARG A 190 12.82 -4.50 -10.59
CA ARG A 190 14.25 -4.62 -10.21
C ARG A 190 14.70 -6.08 -10.19
N ASP A 191 13.87 -6.97 -9.68
CA ASP A 191 14.18 -8.40 -9.63
C ASP A 191 14.31 -8.99 -11.03
N GLN A 192 13.41 -8.62 -11.95
CA GLN A 192 13.47 -9.00 -13.36
C GLN A 192 14.80 -8.57 -14.03
N VAL A 193 15.24 -7.34 -13.81
CA VAL A 193 16.51 -6.86 -14.36
C VAL A 193 17.70 -7.59 -13.74
N LEU A 194 17.64 -7.97 -12.46
CA LEU A 194 18.67 -8.77 -11.81
C LEU A 194 18.78 -10.18 -12.39
N HIS A 195 17.68 -10.84 -12.73
CA HIS A 195 17.68 -12.14 -13.42
C HIS A 195 18.42 -12.06 -14.76
N LEU A 196 18.07 -11.12 -15.61
CA LEU A 196 18.71 -10.93 -16.90
C LEU A 196 20.18 -10.54 -16.80
N ARG A 197 20.56 -9.70 -15.82
CA ARG A 197 21.95 -9.36 -15.52
C ARG A 197 22.76 -10.62 -15.23
N ASN A 198 22.23 -11.51 -14.41
CA ASN A 198 22.90 -12.75 -14.05
C ASN A 198 23.04 -13.66 -15.25
N ARG A 199 22.02 -13.73 -16.10
CA ARG A 199 22.09 -14.45 -17.36
C ARG A 199 23.20 -13.92 -18.27
N LEU A 200 23.32 -12.59 -18.42
CA LEU A 200 24.40 -11.97 -19.21
C LEU A 200 25.78 -12.25 -18.65
N SER A 201 25.94 -12.32 -17.33
CA SER A 201 27.22 -12.66 -16.70
C SER A 201 27.66 -14.08 -17.03
N GLN A 202 26.72 -15.03 -17.02
CA GLN A 202 26.97 -16.44 -17.34
C GLN A 202 27.27 -16.67 -18.81
N MET A 203 26.70 -15.87 -19.73
CA MET A 203 27.01 -15.94 -21.16
C MET A 203 28.49 -15.65 -21.44
N GLY A 204 29.12 -14.72 -20.71
CA GLY A 204 30.53 -14.39 -20.83
C GLY A 204 31.48 -15.37 -20.18
N ALA A 205 30.99 -16.32 -19.41
CA ALA A 205 31.79 -17.26 -18.65
C ALA A 205 32.26 -18.48 -19.41
N SER A 206 31.73 -18.74 -20.61
CA SER A 206 32.07 -19.94 -21.37
C SER A 206 32.86 -19.60 -22.62
N PRO A 207 34.20 -19.69 -22.59
CA PRO A 207 35.05 -19.59 -23.81
C PRO A 207 34.69 -20.61 -24.89
N GLN A 208 33.98 -21.65 -24.54
CA GLN A 208 33.64 -22.80 -25.39
C GLN A 208 32.43 -22.56 -26.32
N TYR A 209 31.79 -21.39 -26.26
CA TYR A 209 30.72 -21.01 -27.20
C TYR A 209 31.22 -20.29 -28.44
N ILE A 210 32.52 -20.08 -28.51
CA ILE A 210 33.16 -19.62 -29.73
C ILE A 210 33.41 -20.88 -30.58
N ASN A 211 32.36 -21.26 -31.33
CA ASN A 211 32.54 -22.13 -32.46
C ASN A 211 33.19 -21.31 -33.58
N ASP A 212 34.07 -21.90 -34.38
CA ASP A 212 34.70 -21.24 -35.53
C ASP A 212 33.66 -20.73 -36.55
N ASP A 213 32.39 -21.15 -36.43
CA ASP A 213 31.23 -20.78 -37.26
C ASP A 213 30.38 -19.70 -36.53
N LEU A 214 30.77 -18.44 -36.58
CA LEU A 214 29.90 -17.31 -36.18
C LEU A 214 29.07 -16.82 -37.37
N PRO A 215 27.81 -16.36 -37.13
CA PRO A 215 27.12 -16.14 -35.85
C PRO A 215 26.51 -17.42 -35.25
N CYS A 216 26.56 -17.51 -33.88
CA CYS A 216 25.99 -18.60 -33.12
C CYS A 216 24.67 -18.15 -32.47
N PHE A 217 23.61 -18.93 -32.67
CA PHE A 217 22.30 -18.66 -32.08
C PHE A 217 22.05 -19.54 -30.85
N ASN A 218 21.57 -18.94 -29.77
CA ASN A 218 21.19 -19.65 -28.57
C ASN A 218 19.70 -19.39 -28.26
N ALA A 219 18.98 -20.42 -27.83
CA ALA A 219 17.65 -20.30 -27.24
C ALA A 219 17.69 -20.84 -25.80
N TRP A 220 16.92 -20.24 -24.92
CA TRP A 220 16.90 -20.64 -23.53
C TRP A 220 15.53 -20.40 -22.88
N ILE A 221 15.26 -21.20 -21.84
CA ILE A 221 14.10 -21.08 -20.97
C ILE A 221 14.55 -21.14 -19.52
N GLU A 222 13.89 -20.39 -18.65
CA GLU A 222 14.22 -20.26 -17.25
C GLU A 222 12.93 -20.21 -16.42
N GLY A 223 12.88 -20.97 -15.32
CA GLY A 223 11.90 -20.84 -14.26
C GLY A 223 12.50 -20.00 -13.12
N GLU A 224 11.72 -19.12 -12.56
CA GLU A 224 12.15 -18.17 -11.54
C GLU A 224 11.19 -18.11 -10.36
N GLY A 225 11.73 -17.79 -9.17
CA GLY A 225 10.94 -17.56 -7.97
C GLY A 225 11.64 -16.57 -7.05
N GLY A 226 10.84 -15.84 -6.28
CA GLY A 226 11.38 -14.81 -5.41
C GLY A 226 10.52 -14.55 -4.19
N TYR A 227 11.14 -13.96 -3.21
CA TYR A 227 10.52 -13.40 -2.01
C TYR A 227 11.07 -12.00 -1.77
N ARG A 228 10.18 -11.06 -1.57
CA ARG A 228 10.53 -9.68 -1.21
C ARG A 228 9.73 -9.24 -0.02
N LYS A 229 10.38 -8.57 0.92
CA LYS A 229 9.76 -7.95 2.08
C LYS A 229 10.21 -6.50 2.21
N LEU A 230 9.25 -5.63 2.46
CA LEU A 230 9.47 -4.27 2.95
C LEU A 230 8.74 -4.16 4.30
N ASP A 231 9.46 -3.83 5.36
CA ASP A 231 8.87 -3.74 6.70
C ASP A 231 7.98 -2.50 6.83
N ASP A 232 6.85 -2.65 7.54
CA ASP A 232 5.97 -1.57 7.94
C ASP A 232 6.71 -0.53 8.80
N ARG A 233 6.19 0.68 8.79
CA ARG A 233 6.61 1.74 9.70
C ARG A 233 5.41 2.47 10.27
N MET A 234 5.05 2.17 11.52
CA MET A 234 3.83 2.69 12.13
C MET A 234 2.62 2.30 11.24
N ASP A 235 1.96 3.28 10.60
CA ASP A 235 0.86 3.09 9.64
C ASP A 235 1.28 3.26 8.16
N GLU A 236 2.57 3.44 7.89
CA GLU A 236 3.11 3.34 6.53
C GLU A 236 3.22 1.85 6.16
N SER A 237 2.38 1.35 5.26
CA SER A 237 2.37 -0.05 4.88
C SER A 237 3.63 -0.44 4.11
N GLY A 238 4.31 -1.46 4.58
CA GLY A 238 5.21 -2.29 3.81
C GLY A 238 4.45 -3.41 3.11
N TYR A 239 5.17 -4.47 2.73
CA TYR A 239 4.56 -5.64 2.09
C TYR A 239 5.47 -6.86 2.14
N LYS A 240 4.87 -8.03 1.94
CA LYS A 240 5.55 -9.25 1.51
C LYS A 240 5.03 -9.60 0.12
N LEU A 241 5.92 -10.00 -0.77
CA LEU A 241 5.61 -10.41 -2.12
C LEU A 241 6.31 -11.74 -2.40
N ASN A 242 5.54 -12.77 -2.69
CA ASN A 242 6.02 -14.04 -3.21
C ASN A 242 5.81 -14.04 -4.72
N THR A 243 6.86 -14.29 -5.49
CA THR A 243 6.78 -14.33 -6.95
C THR A 243 7.19 -15.68 -7.50
N TRP A 244 6.57 -16.09 -8.60
CA TRP A 244 6.99 -17.23 -9.40
C TRP A 244 6.69 -16.94 -10.86
N GLY A 245 7.49 -17.47 -11.75
CA GLY A 245 7.35 -17.16 -13.15
C GLY A 245 8.33 -17.88 -14.04
N GLY A 246 8.46 -17.38 -15.24
CA GLY A 246 9.41 -17.92 -16.18
C GLY A 246 9.78 -16.92 -17.26
N THR A 247 10.95 -17.12 -17.79
CA THR A 247 11.50 -16.32 -18.89
C THR A 247 11.90 -17.23 -20.02
N PHE A 248 11.58 -16.82 -21.23
CA PHE A 248 12.13 -17.46 -22.41
C PHE A 248 12.86 -16.41 -23.26
N GLY A 249 13.98 -16.77 -23.85
CA GLY A 249 14.75 -15.82 -24.64
C GLY A 249 15.68 -16.48 -25.63
N PHE A 250 16.26 -15.62 -26.43
CA PHE A 250 17.33 -15.99 -27.35
C PHE A 250 18.45 -14.96 -27.32
N ASP A 251 19.65 -15.41 -27.71
CA ASP A 251 20.81 -14.55 -27.94
C ASP A 251 21.60 -14.97 -29.17
N VAL A 252 22.20 -14.00 -29.81
CA VAL A 252 23.04 -14.17 -31.00
C VAL A 252 24.43 -13.67 -30.69
N THR A 253 25.42 -14.55 -30.76
CA THR A 253 26.82 -14.20 -30.69
C THR A 253 27.31 -13.86 -32.09
N CYS A 254 27.39 -12.55 -32.39
CA CYS A 254 27.78 -12.07 -33.72
C CYS A 254 29.29 -12.06 -33.92
N SER A 255 30.05 -11.93 -32.84
CA SER A 255 31.53 -11.96 -32.81
C SER A 255 31.98 -12.24 -31.38
N ASP A 256 33.26 -12.46 -31.18
CA ASP A 256 33.90 -12.60 -29.86
C ASP A 256 33.69 -11.39 -28.96
N SER A 257 33.35 -10.25 -29.55
CA SER A 257 33.20 -8.98 -28.86
C SER A 257 31.73 -8.51 -28.73
N PHE A 258 30.77 -9.16 -29.39
CA PHE A 258 29.39 -8.65 -29.42
C PHE A 258 28.34 -9.77 -29.40
N VAL A 259 27.49 -9.70 -28.37
CA VAL A 259 26.28 -10.53 -28.20
C VAL A 259 25.08 -9.61 -28.02
N TRP A 260 23.99 -9.94 -28.66
CA TRP A 260 22.69 -9.30 -28.40
C TRP A 260 21.60 -10.35 -28.26
N GLY A 261 20.50 -10.00 -27.62
CA GLY A 261 19.38 -10.91 -27.49
C GLY A 261 18.12 -10.21 -27.00
N ALA A 262 17.05 -11.00 -27.01
CA ALA A 262 15.77 -10.58 -26.47
C ALA A 262 15.17 -11.67 -25.59
N ALA A 263 14.33 -11.28 -24.64
CA ALA A 263 13.61 -12.20 -23.78
C ALA A 263 12.22 -11.67 -23.46
N PHE A 264 11.32 -12.60 -23.21
CA PHE A 264 10.00 -12.35 -22.68
C PHE A 264 9.85 -13.09 -21.35
N SER A 265 9.32 -12.39 -20.34
CA SER A 265 9.12 -12.92 -19.00
C SER A 265 7.67 -12.74 -18.58
N ALA A 266 7.15 -13.72 -17.86
CA ALA A 266 5.86 -13.64 -17.16
C ALA A 266 6.09 -14.03 -15.69
N SER A 267 5.62 -13.19 -14.76
CA SER A 267 5.77 -13.38 -13.32
C SER A 267 4.45 -13.10 -12.63
N TYR A 268 4.09 -13.96 -11.70
CA TYR A 268 2.90 -13.87 -10.86
C TYR A 268 3.35 -13.61 -9.42
N GLY A 269 2.70 -12.66 -8.76
CA GLY A 269 3.06 -12.25 -7.41
C GLY A 269 1.87 -12.24 -6.47
N ASP A 270 2.03 -12.87 -5.32
CA ASP A 270 1.07 -12.85 -4.20
C ASP A 270 1.56 -11.84 -3.16
N LEU A 271 0.74 -10.81 -2.92
CA LEU A 271 1.03 -9.65 -2.08
C LEU A 271 0.29 -9.73 -0.75
N ASP A 272 1.02 -9.61 0.35
CA ASP A 272 0.47 -9.45 1.71
C ASP A 272 0.96 -8.10 2.30
N ALA A 273 0.03 -7.23 2.69
CA ALA A 273 0.29 -5.91 3.23
C ALA A 273 -0.61 -5.59 4.42
N TYR A 274 -0.39 -4.45 5.09
CA TYR A 274 -1.20 -4.06 6.23
C TYR A 274 -2.68 -3.90 5.86
N MET A 275 -3.52 -4.78 6.42
CA MET A 275 -4.98 -4.85 6.16
C MET A 275 -5.33 -4.92 4.66
N ALA A 276 -4.43 -5.48 3.85
CA ALA A 276 -4.62 -5.63 2.41
C ALA A 276 -3.88 -6.86 1.89
N ASN A 277 -4.49 -7.57 0.95
CA ASN A 277 -3.89 -8.64 0.17
C ASN A 277 -4.10 -8.32 -1.31
N GLY A 278 -3.29 -8.89 -2.18
CA GLY A 278 -3.45 -8.63 -3.61
C GLY A 278 -2.59 -9.52 -4.47
N ASP A 279 -2.84 -9.43 -5.77
CA ASP A 279 -2.09 -10.13 -6.79
C ASP A 279 -1.41 -9.12 -7.72
N LEU A 280 -0.25 -9.49 -8.23
CA LEU A 280 0.53 -8.70 -9.17
C LEU A 280 1.03 -9.59 -10.31
N ASP A 281 0.38 -9.50 -11.45
CA ASP A 281 0.79 -10.18 -12.67
C ASP A 281 1.65 -9.24 -13.50
N SER A 282 2.85 -9.67 -13.84
CA SER A 282 3.83 -8.85 -14.54
C SER A 282 4.36 -9.54 -15.78
N TYR A 283 4.41 -8.82 -16.88
CA TYR A 283 4.91 -9.30 -18.16
C TYR A 283 5.99 -8.35 -18.66
N TYR A 284 7.14 -8.88 -19.08
CA TYR A 284 8.27 -8.05 -19.49
C TYR A 284 8.80 -8.44 -20.86
N GLY A 285 8.99 -7.45 -21.73
CA GLY A 285 9.79 -7.54 -22.93
C GLY A 285 11.16 -6.93 -22.68
N ASN A 286 12.21 -7.66 -23.02
CA ASN A 286 13.58 -7.29 -22.71
C ASN A 286 14.48 -7.35 -23.95
N LEU A 287 15.35 -6.34 -24.09
CA LEU A 287 16.46 -6.34 -25.03
C LEU A 287 17.76 -6.23 -24.25
N PHE A 288 18.77 -6.99 -24.65
CA PHE A 288 20.05 -6.96 -23.95
C PHE A 288 21.22 -7.05 -24.93
N PHE A 289 22.33 -6.47 -24.49
CA PHE A 289 23.56 -6.37 -25.25
C PHE A 289 24.74 -6.63 -24.35
N ARG A 290 25.72 -7.35 -24.86
CA ARG A 290 27.05 -7.53 -24.24
C ARG A 290 28.12 -7.17 -25.25
N ILE A 291 29.02 -6.27 -24.81
CA ILE A 291 30.20 -5.84 -25.60
C ILE A 291 31.44 -6.18 -24.80
N GLN A 292 32.35 -6.95 -25.42
CA GLN A 292 33.66 -7.28 -24.83
C GLN A 292 34.73 -6.48 -25.57
N SER A 293 35.55 -5.71 -24.85
CA SER A 293 36.66 -4.93 -25.39
C SER A 293 37.92 -5.22 -24.59
N GLY A 294 38.70 -6.15 -25.05
CA GLY A 294 39.88 -6.65 -24.32
C GLY A 294 39.45 -7.28 -22.97
N ARG A 295 39.88 -6.67 -21.86
CA ARG A 295 39.50 -7.10 -20.50
C ARG A 295 38.19 -6.46 -19.98
N TRP A 296 37.62 -5.49 -20.70
CA TRP A 296 36.40 -4.86 -20.34
C TRP A 296 35.18 -5.58 -20.93
N ALA A 297 34.18 -5.80 -20.11
CA ALA A 297 32.87 -6.22 -20.59
C ALA A 297 31.80 -5.20 -20.15
N HIS A 298 30.92 -4.89 -21.07
CA HIS A 298 29.81 -3.96 -20.91
C HIS A 298 28.50 -4.67 -21.17
N ASN A 299 27.63 -4.72 -20.22
CA ASN A 299 26.28 -5.28 -20.32
C ASN A 299 25.26 -4.15 -20.26
N VAL A 300 24.29 -4.17 -21.17
CA VAL A 300 23.15 -3.24 -21.22
C VAL A 300 21.87 -4.04 -21.29
N ILE A 301 20.88 -3.67 -20.51
CA ILE A 301 19.53 -4.25 -20.51
C ILE A 301 18.53 -3.12 -20.65
N LEU A 302 17.57 -3.26 -21.56
CA LEU A 302 16.40 -2.40 -21.70
C LEU A 302 15.16 -3.26 -21.45
N THR A 303 14.29 -2.82 -20.57
CA THR A 303 13.10 -3.56 -20.15
C THR A 303 11.87 -2.67 -20.30
N TYR A 304 10.82 -3.23 -20.89
CA TYR A 304 9.46 -2.71 -20.85
C TYR A 304 8.57 -3.77 -20.22
N GLY A 305 7.75 -3.36 -19.25
CA GLY A 305 6.81 -4.23 -18.57
C GLY A 305 5.40 -3.63 -18.54
N TRP A 306 4.41 -4.51 -18.56
CA TRP A 306 3.04 -4.19 -18.22
C TRP A 306 2.61 -5.08 -17.06
N ASN A 307 1.74 -4.54 -16.22
CA ASN A 307 1.34 -5.17 -14.99
C ASN A 307 -0.17 -5.08 -14.85
N ASP A 308 -0.78 -6.16 -14.41
CA ASP A 308 -2.16 -6.20 -13.95
C ASP A 308 -2.14 -6.53 -12.45
N ALA A 309 -2.98 -5.84 -11.67
CA ALA A 309 -2.95 -5.99 -10.24
C ALA A 309 -4.35 -5.92 -9.63
N SER A 310 -4.56 -6.68 -8.58
CA SER A 310 -5.76 -6.63 -7.75
C SER A 310 -5.40 -6.38 -6.29
N LEU A 311 -6.32 -5.77 -5.55
CA LEU A 311 -6.16 -5.47 -4.13
C LEU A 311 -7.49 -5.70 -3.39
N ASP A 312 -7.44 -6.54 -2.37
CA ASP A 312 -8.49 -6.72 -1.37
C ASP A 312 -8.05 -6.05 -0.07
N ARG A 313 -8.82 -5.05 0.37
CA ARG A 313 -8.50 -4.26 1.56
C ARG A 313 -9.64 -4.33 2.57
N THR A 314 -9.30 -4.23 3.85
CA THR A 314 -10.29 -4.11 4.93
C THR A 314 -10.09 -2.82 5.70
N ALA A 315 -11.17 -2.17 6.09
CA ALA A 315 -11.15 -1.01 6.98
C ALA A 315 -12.34 -1.05 7.95
N GLY A 316 -12.16 -0.45 9.12
CA GLY A 316 -13.21 -0.40 10.13
C GLY A 316 -12.66 -0.41 11.54
N ILE A 317 -13.54 -0.68 12.50
CA ILE A 317 -13.21 -0.83 13.91
C ILE A 317 -13.36 -2.30 14.30
N PRO A 318 -12.31 -2.98 14.77
CA PRO A 318 -12.41 -4.35 15.27
C PRO A 318 -13.49 -4.48 16.33
N GLY A 319 -14.45 -5.40 16.11
CA GLY A 319 -15.57 -5.63 17.03
C GLY A 319 -16.80 -4.74 16.84
N ALA A 320 -16.68 -3.64 16.06
CA ALA A 320 -17.81 -2.76 15.78
C ALA A 320 -18.27 -2.77 14.30
N GLY A 321 -17.40 -3.15 13.38
CA GLY A 321 -17.70 -3.30 11.96
C GLY A 321 -16.43 -3.22 11.12
N MET A 322 -16.22 -4.21 10.26
CA MET A 322 -15.15 -4.27 9.27
C MET A 322 -15.77 -4.38 7.88
N TYR A 323 -15.27 -3.56 6.95
CA TYR A 323 -15.73 -3.49 5.58
C TYR A 323 -14.64 -3.99 4.65
N ALA A 324 -15.02 -4.87 3.74
CA ALA A 324 -14.15 -5.34 2.68
C ALA A 324 -14.31 -4.45 1.44
N MET A 325 -13.19 -4.12 0.82
CA MET A 325 -13.10 -3.38 -0.43
C MET A 325 -12.25 -4.15 -1.41
N HIS A 326 -12.61 -4.06 -2.69
CA HIS A 326 -11.87 -4.68 -3.79
C HIS A 326 -11.61 -3.68 -4.89
N GLY A 327 -10.39 -3.67 -5.43
CA GLY A 327 -10.00 -2.83 -6.55
C GLY A 327 -9.07 -3.58 -7.50
N SER A 328 -9.10 -3.22 -8.77
CA SER A 328 -8.17 -3.73 -9.79
C SER A 328 -7.62 -2.58 -10.62
N THR A 329 -6.38 -2.73 -11.06
CA THR A 329 -5.68 -1.71 -11.83
C THR A 329 -4.65 -2.35 -12.74
N SER A 330 -4.18 -1.56 -13.71
CA SER A 330 -3.06 -1.92 -14.58
C SER A 330 -1.91 -0.92 -14.41
N GLY A 331 -0.79 -1.24 -15.01
CA GLY A 331 0.36 -0.35 -14.97
C GLY A 331 1.42 -0.68 -16.01
N SER A 332 2.41 0.20 -16.10
CA SER A 332 3.56 0.02 -16.97
C SER A 332 4.86 0.29 -16.25
N SER A 333 5.93 -0.34 -16.73
CA SER A 333 7.26 -0.26 -16.14
C SER A 333 8.32 -0.15 -17.23
N TYR A 334 9.32 0.70 -17.01
CA TYR A 334 10.44 0.91 -17.93
C TYR A 334 11.74 0.81 -17.14
N GLY A 335 12.72 0.14 -17.70
CA GLY A 335 14.03 0.01 -17.09
C GLY A 335 15.16 0.09 -18.11
N ALA A 336 16.24 0.76 -17.70
CA ALA A 336 17.52 0.67 -18.37
C ALA A 336 18.61 0.38 -17.33
N PHE A 337 19.43 -0.60 -17.60
CA PHE A 337 20.51 -1.06 -16.73
C PHE A 337 21.80 -1.16 -17.51
N TYR A 338 22.89 -0.78 -16.88
CA TYR A 338 24.24 -0.91 -17.37
C TYR A 338 25.13 -1.53 -16.30
N GLU A 339 26.02 -2.45 -16.71
CA GLU A 339 27.10 -2.99 -15.89
C GLU A 339 28.41 -3.00 -16.69
N GLY A 340 29.47 -2.47 -16.10
CA GLY A 340 30.85 -2.58 -16.58
C GLY A 340 31.66 -3.49 -15.66
N THR A 341 32.42 -4.42 -16.22
CA THR A 341 33.31 -5.31 -15.49
C THR A 341 34.68 -5.32 -16.13
N TYR A 342 35.75 -5.56 -15.33
CA TYR A 342 37.09 -5.67 -15.79
C TYR A 342 37.72 -7.00 -15.36
N ASP A 343 38.21 -7.82 -16.32
CA ASP A 343 38.79 -9.16 -16.09
C ASP A 343 40.22 -9.07 -15.56
N LEU A 344 40.42 -9.44 -14.31
CA LEU A 344 41.69 -9.76 -13.70
C LEU A 344 41.82 -11.27 -13.65
N TYR A 345 42.47 -11.86 -14.68
CA TYR A 345 42.65 -13.31 -14.77
C TYR A 345 43.54 -13.83 -13.64
N LEU A 346 43.12 -14.94 -13.04
CA LEU A 346 43.78 -15.58 -11.91
C LEU A 346 44.68 -16.77 -12.36
N ASP A 347 44.50 -17.21 -13.59
CA ASP A 347 45.22 -18.31 -14.20
C ASP A 347 45.68 -17.96 -15.62
N GLU A 348 46.70 -18.69 -16.12
CA GLU A 348 47.29 -18.50 -17.45
C GLU A 348 46.31 -18.86 -18.58
N ASN A 349 45.39 -19.79 -18.34
CA ASN A 349 44.38 -20.25 -19.31
C ASN A 349 43.19 -19.31 -19.36
N LYS A 350 43.12 -18.27 -18.50
CA LYS A 350 42.04 -17.28 -18.41
C LYS A 350 40.66 -17.92 -18.09
N THR A 351 40.69 -19.08 -17.42
CA THR A 351 39.45 -19.79 -17.03
C THR A 351 38.84 -19.23 -15.75
N SER A 352 39.66 -18.54 -14.93
CA SER A 352 39.22 -17.90 -13.68
C SER A 352 39.57 -16.42 -13.67
N ALA A 353 38.68 -15.60 -13.18
CA ALA A 353 38.84 -14.15 -13.11
C ALA A 353 38.21 -13.54 -11.87
N PHE A 354 38.90 -12.59 -11.27
CA PHE A 354 38.34 -11.62 -10.35
C PHE A 354 37.89 -10.40 -11.17
N GLN A 355 36.65 -9.98 -11.03
CA GLN A 355 36.06 -8.90 -11.82
C GLN A 355 35.57 -7.79 -10.90
N PRO A 356 36.31 -6.68 -10.72
CA PRO A 356 35.71 -5.43 -10.24
C PRO A 356 34.54 -5.05 -11.15
N LEU A 357 33.42 -4.58 -10.57
CA LEU A 357 32.24 -4.21 -11.31
C LEU A 357 31.66 -2.90 -10.83
N VAL A 358 31.09 -2.17 -11.78
CA VAL A 358 30.25 -0.99 -11.53
C VAL A 358 28.93 -1.15 -12.29
N ASN A 359 27.83 -0.69 -11.71
CA ASN A 359 26.56 -0.68 -12.42
C ASN A 359 25.76 0.58 -12.12
N ALA A 360 24.83 0.88 -13.03
CA ALA A 360 23.85 1.93 -12.87
C ALA A 360 22.55 1.51 -13.52
N SER A 361 21.42 1.96 -12.97
CA SER A 361 20.12 1.75 -13.55
C SER A 361 19.21 2.95 -13.35
N VAL A 362 18.23 3.07 -14.22
CA VAL A 362 17.10 3.98 -14.10
C VAL A 362 15.82 3.23 -14.41
N TYR A 363 14.79 3.49 -13.62
CA TYR A 363 13.48 2.86 -13.73
C TYR A 363 12.38 3.91 -13.63
N LYS A 364 11.32 3.69 -14.38
CA LYS A 364 10.05 4.39 -14.22
C LYS A 364 8.94 3.36 -14.09
N SER A 365 8.09 3.53 -13.08
CA SER A 365 6.92 2.69 -12.84
C SER A 365 5.69 3.57 -12.72
N ARG A 366 4.63 3.22 -13.42
CA ARG A 366 3.32 3.85 -13.35
C ARG A 366 2.27 2.80 -13.06
N MET A 367 1.34 3.13 -12.21
CA MET A 367 0.13 2.38 -11.92
C MET A 367 -1.07 3.29 -12.16
N ASP A 368 -2.03 2.85 -12.95
CA ASP A 368 -3.22 3.62 -13.30
C ASP A 368 -4.15 3.77 -12.09
N GLY A 369 -4.90 4.86 -12.06
CA GLY A 369 -5.89 5.09 -11.03
C GLY A 369 -7.05 4.10 -11.12
N PHE A 370 -7.69 3.84 -9.97
CA PHE A 370 -8.83 2.92 -9.88
C PHE A 370 -9.79 3.33 -8.77
N THR A 371 -10.98 2.74 -8.78
CA THR A 371 -11.94 2.92 -7.70
C THR A 371 -12.27 1.57 -7.09
N GLU A 372 -12.11 1.48 -5.77
CA GLU A 372 -12.50 0.31 -5.00
C GLU A 372 -14.03 0.16 -4.97
N SER A 373 -14.52 -1.05 -5.09
CA SER A 373 -15.87 -1.43 -4.73
C SER A 373 -15.94 -1.81 -3.25
N GLY A 374 -17.11 -1.69 -2.63
CA GLY A 374 -17.32 -2.05 -1.21
C GLY A 374 -17.63 -0.84 -0.32
N GLY A 375 -17.87 -1.10 0.98
CA GLY A 375 -18.52 -0.15 1.86
C GLY A 375 -17.76 1.15 2.13
N LEU A 376 -16.44 1.08 2.28
CA LEU A 376 -15.54 2.22 2.50
C LEU A 376 -14.55 2.39 1.34
N GLY A 377 -15.01 2.08 0.11
CA GLY A 377 -14.18 2.13 -1.09
C GLY A 377 -13.62 3.53 -1.33
N MET A 378 -12.38 3.56 -1.85
CA MET A 378 -11.66 4.77 -2.22
C MET A 378 -11.50 4.85 -3.73
N SER A 379 -11.52 6.05 -4.26
CA SER A 379 -10.96 6.37 -5.57
C SER A 379 -9.49 6.70 -5.39
N VAL A 380 -8.64 6.00 -6.12
CA VAL A 380 -7.18 6.09 -6.07
C VAL A 380 -6.70 6.75 -7.36
N ASP A 381 -5.92 7.81 -7.26
CA ASP A 381 -5.31 8.46 -8.41
C ASP A 381 -4.13 7.65 -8.95
N ASP A 382 -3.69 7.96 -10.18
CA ASP A 382 -2.48 7.40 -10.77
C ASP A 382 -1.27 7.55 -9.85
N MET A 383 -0.44 6.50 -9.77
CA MET A 383 0.81 6.51 -9.02
C MET A 383 1.99 6.40 -9.97
N ASP A 384 2.89 7.36 -9.92
CA ASP A 384 4.14 7.39 -10.67
C ASP A 384 5.36 7.34 -9.74
N SER A 385 6.43 6.65 -10.17
CA SER A 385 7.72 6.66 -9.48
C SER A 385 8.87 6.64 -10.48
N THR A 386 9.87 7.47 -10.23
CA THR A 386 11.15 7.45 -10.95
C THR A 386 12.28 7.18 -9.94
N TYR A 387 13.01 6.12 -10.16
CA TYR A 387 14.06 5.69 -9.27
C TYR A 387 15.20 5.02 -10.04
N GLY A 388 16.31 4.79 -9.41
CA GLY A 388 17.48 4.13 -10.02
C GLY A 388 18.43 3.59 -8.99
N THR A 389 19.45 2.89 -9.45
CA THR A 389 20.51 2.39 -8.57
C THR A 389 21.88 2.70 -9.15
N VAL A 390 22.86 2.88 -8.27
CA VAL A 390 24.27 2.80 -8.61
C VAL A 390 24.94 1.78 -7.70
N GLY A 391 25.81 0.96 -8.25
CA GLY A 391 26.45 -0.13 -7.52
C GLY A 391 27.93 -0.24 -7.81
N LEU A 392 28.67 -0.67 -6.79
CA LEU A 392 30.09 -0.99 -6.86
C LEU A 392 30.32 -2.32 -6.16
N GLY A 393 31.06 -3.22 -6.80
CA GLY A 393 31.31 -4.54 -6.25
C GLY A 393 32.37 -5.34 -6.97
N ALA A 394 32.30 -6.63 -6.76
CA ALA A 394 33.17 -7.59 -7.40
C ALA A 394 32.47 -8.91 -7.69
N ARG A 395 32.95 -9.59 -8.71
CA ARG A 395 32.56 -10.95 -9.09
C ARG A 395 33.81 -11.82 -9.16
N LEU A 396 33.71 -13.00 -8.59
CA LEU A 396 34.69 -14.08 -8.81
C LEU A 396 34.00 -15.12 -9.69
N ARG A 397 34.60 -15.45 -10.83
CA ARG A 397 34.16 -16.52 -11.69
C ARG A 397 35.31 -17.51 -11.94
N GLY A 398 34.95 -18.76 -12.18
CA GLY A 398 35.97 -19.76 -12.49
C GLY A 398 35.38 -21.11 -12.88
N GLU A 399 36.27 -21.90 -13.44
CA GLU A 399 36.03 -23.29 -13.75
C GLU A 399 35.97 -24.11 -12.46
N LEU A 400 34.89 -24.89 -12.29
CA LEU A 400 34.69 -25.76 -11.11
C LEU A 400 35.21 -27.19 -11.36
N SER A 401 34.88 -27.76 -12.50
CA SER A 401 35.30 -29.10 -12.90
C SER A 401 34.97 -29.35 -14.37
N SER A 402 35.71 -30.20 -15.05
CA SER A 402 35.28 -30.76 -16.34
C SER A 402 34.28 -31.90 -16.10
N ASN A 403 33.22 -31.94 -16.91
CA ASN A 403 32.21 -32.99 -16.85
C ASN A 403 32.52 -34.15 -17.83
N LEU A 404 31.57 -35.11 -17.94
CA LEU A 404 31.66 -36.27 -18.85
C LEU A 404 31.77 -35.90 -20.34
N THR A 405 31.43 -34.66 -20.70
CA THR A 405 31.57 -34.13 -22.08
C THR A 405 32.94 -33.49 -22.35
N GLY A 406 33.82 -33.44 -21.35
CA GLY A 406 35.11 -32.73 -21.45
C GLY A 406 35.00 -31.21 -21.38
N ARG A 407 33.79 -30.66 -21.12
CA ARG A 407 33.56 -29.22 -20.98
C ARG A 407 33.51 -28.81 -19.53
N ALA A 408 34.05 -27.64 -19.23
CA ALA A 408 34.08 -27.12 -17.90
C ALA A 408 32.70 -26.62 -17.40
N SER A 409 32.34 -26.96 -16.17
CA SER A 409 31.31 -26.29 -15.42
C SER A 409 31.83 -24.99 -14.86
N MET A 410 31.11 -23.91 -15.02
CA MET A 410 31.50 -22.56 -14.59
C MET A 410 30.68 -22.14 -13.37
N GLY A 411 31.37 -21.58 -12.38
CA GLY A 411 30.73 -20.98 -11.20
C GLY A 411 31.05 -19.50 -11.08
N GLU A 412 30.14 -18.77 -10.44
CA GLU A 412 30.37 -17.38 -10.08
C GLU A 412 29.84 -17.05 -8.69
N LEU A 413 30.56 -16.17 -7.99
CA LEU A 413 30.13 -15.51 -6.76
C LEU A 413 30.23 -14.00 -6.97
N ARG A 414 29.26 -13.25 -6.48
CA ARG A 414 29.22 -11.79 -6.61
C ARG A 414 28.77 -11.12 -5.34
N VAL A 415 29.35 -9.96 -5.05
CA VAL A 415 28.93 -9.08 -3.96
C VAL A 415 29.08 -7.63 -4.40
N GLN A 416 28.13 -6.80 -4.02
CA GLN A 416 28.18 -5.37 -4.30
C GLN A 416 27.43 -4.56 -3.26
N VAL A 417 27.84 -3.31 -3.08
CA VAL A 417 27.09 -2.28 -2.37
C VAL A 417 26.29 -1.49 -3.42
N VAL A 418 25.02 -1.30 -3.16
CA VAL A 418 24.09 -0.62 -4.08
C VAL A 418 23.40 0.52 -3.36
N GLN A 419 23.41 1.70 -3.98
CA GLN A 419 22.69 2.89 -3.54
C GLN A 419 21.45 3.07 -4.38
N LEU A 420 20.27 3.13 -3.73
CA LEU A 420 18.98 3.45 -4.35
C LEU A 420 18.79 4.97 -4.35
N LEU A 421 18.46 5.51 -5.51
CA LEU A 421 18.26 6.94 -5.79
C LEU A 421 16.80 7.20 -6.21
N GLY A 422 16.33 8.44 -6.05
CA GLY A 422 14.98 8.84 -6.46
C GLY A 422 13.90 8.38 -5.47
N ASP A 423 12.76 7.94 -5.99
CA ASP A 423 11.54 7.65 -5.21
C ASP A 423 11.64 6.35 -4.43
N ARG A 424 12.06 6.45 -3.17
CA ARG A 424 12.17 5.32 -2.23
C ARG A 424 10.92 5.04 -1.42
N LYS A 425 9.93 5.93 -1.50
CA LYS A 425 8.62 5.84 -0.84
C LYS A 425 7.54 6.01 -1.90
N THR A 426 6.49 5.22 -1.82
CA THR A 426 5.28 5.41 -2.63
C THR A 426 4.31 6.29 -1.87
N THR A 427 3.66 7.21 -2.55
CA THR A 427 2.57 8.04 -2.03
C THR A 427 1.38 7.88 -2.96
N ALA A 428 0.19 7.66 -2.40
CA ALA A 428 -1.06 7.61 -3.14
C ALA A 428 -1.95 8.79 -2.75
N ALA A 429 -2.64 9.37 -3.72
CA ALA A 429 -3.74 10.30 -3.50
C ALA A 429 -5.05 9.50 -3.55
N LEU A 430 -5.87 9.66 -2.52
CA LEU A 430 -7.09 8.91 -2.30
C LEU A 430 -8.24 9.88 -2.08
N SER A 431 -9.45 9.46 -2.44
CA SER A 431 -10.68 10.11 -2.00
C SER A 431 -11.76 9.04 -1.74
N PRO A 432 -12.63 9.21 -0.74
CA PRO A 432 -13.77 8.32 -0.57
C PRO A 432 -14.61 8.29 -1.86
N ALA A 433 -15.01 7.10 -2.29
CA ALA A 433 -15.76 6.93 -3.52
C ALA A 433 -17.07 7.75 -3.47
N GLY A 434 -17.26 8.64 -4.46
CA GLY A 434 -18.39 9.56 -4.50
C GLY A 434 -18.19 10.89 -3.75
N VAL A 435 -17.08 11.10 -3.04
CA VAL A 435 -16.78 12.34 -2.28
C VAL A 435 -15.41 12.93 -2.70
N PRO A 436 -15.24 13.41 -3.92
CA PRO A 436 -13.92 13.87 -4.40
C PRO A 436 -13.38 15.07 -3.61
N GLY A 437 -14.25 15.86 -2.96
CA GLY A 437 -13.85 16.98 -2.09
C GLY A 437 -13.17 16.56 -0.78
N ALA A 438 -13.21 15.28 -0.42
CA ALA A 438 -12.58 14.70 0.76
C ALA A 438 -11.23 13.99 0.44
N GLY A 439 -10.56 14.42 -0.63
CA GLY A 439 -9.28 13.86 -1.06
C GLY A 439 -8.16 14.08 -0.06
N PHE A 440 -7.27 13.09 0.07
CA PHE A 440 -6.12 13.12 0.97
C PHE A 440 -4.96 12.31 0.39
N ARG A 441 -3.80 12.35 1.04
CA ARG A 441 -2.62 11.59 0.62
C ARG A 441 -2.14 10.66 1.71
N VAL A 442 -1.72 9.45 1.30
CA VAL A 442 -1.14 8.46 2.20
C VAL A 442 0.25 8.06 1.73
N ASN A 443 1.05 7.73 2.69
CA ASN A 443 2.43 7.32 2.52
C ASN A 443 2.57 5.83 2.81
N GLY A 444 3.27 5.10 1.93
CA GLY A 444 3.75 3.75 2.18
C GLY A 444 5.13 3.74 2.84
N ALA A 445 5.58 2.59 3.25
CA ALA A 445 6.87 2.43 3.89
C ALA A 445 8.04 2.80 2.96
N ARG A 446 9.05 3.42 3.54
CA ARG A 446 10.23 3.87 2.81
C ARG A 446 11.31 2.81 2.79
N GLU A 447 11.78 2.45 1.60
CA GLU A 447 12.91 1.54 1.41
C GLU A 447 14.25 2.19 1.78
N GLY A 448 15.16 1.43 2.37
CA GLY A 448 16.52 1.86 2.68
C GLY A 448 17.30 2.26 1.43
N ALA A 449 18.09 3.34 1.54
CA ALA A 449 18.85 3.85 0.40
C ALA A 449 20.01 2.93 0.01
N THR A 450 20.79 2.50 1.00
CA THR A 450 21.98 1.68 0.79
C THR A 450 21.67 0.22 1.10
N GLY A 451 22.12 -0.68 0.25
CA GLY A 451 21.99 -2.12 0.41
C GLY A 451 23.23 -2.88 0.00
N VAL A 452 23.26 -4.13 0.40
CA VAL A 452 24.25 -5.12 -0.04
C VAL A 452 23.54 -6.18 -0.85
N GLN A 453 24.03 -6.42 -2.06
CA GLN A 453 23.57 -7.52 -2.91
C GLN A 453 24.64 -8.59 -2.97
N ALA A 454 24.24 -9.85 -2.79
CA ALA A 454 25.10 -11.01 -2.94
C ALA A 454 24.41 -12.03 -3.85
N GLY A 455 25.21 -12.81 -4.58
CA GLY A 455 24.64 -13.85 -5.44
C GLY A 455 25.66 -14.91 -5.80
N ALA A 456 25.15 -16.04 -6.26
CA ALA A 456 25.94 -17.15 -6.79
C ALA A 456 25.24 -17.72 -8.03
N GLY A 457 26.05 -18.16 -9.01
CA GLY A 457 25.55 -18.76 -10.23
C GLY A 457 26.39 -19.94 -10.65
N ILE A 458 25.78 -20.86 -11.38
CA ILE A 458 26.45 -22.03 -11.95
C ILE A 458 25.93 -22.31 -13.35
N THR A 459 26.82 -22.70 -14.26
CA THR A 459 26.46 -23.23 -15.58
C THR A 459 27.13 -24.58 -15.78
N ILE A 460 26.35 -25.61 -16.09
CA ILE A 460 26.78 -26.99 -16.26
C ILE A 460 26.46 -27.44 -17.69
N PRO A 461 27.45 -27.67 -18.55
CA PRO A 461 27.25 -28.32 -19.84
C PRO A 461 26.73 -29.74 -19.66
N VAL A 462 25.59 -30.07 -20.27
CA VAL A 462 24.98 -31.41 -20.23
C VAL A 462 25.05 -32.13 -21.58
N GLY A 463 25.47 -31.43 -22.63
CA GLY A 463 25.71 -31.92 -23.99
C GLY A 463 26.65 -31.03 -24.77
N TYR A 464 26.88 -31.35 -26.04
CA TYR A 464 27.74 -30.55 -26.91
C TYR A 464 27.15 -29.17 -27.22
N THR A 465 25.84 -29.06 -27.27
CA THR A 465 25.10 -27.85 -27.60
C THR A 465 24.15 -27.42 -26.51
N SER A 466 24.23 -28.03 -25.32
CA SER A 466 23.26 -27.75 -24.27
C SER A 466 23.87 -27.56 -22.89
N SER A 467 23.26 -26.71 -22.08
CA SER A 467 23.66 -26.48 -20.68
C SER A 467 22.47 -26.23 -19.78
N ILE A 468 22.62 -26.59 -18.52
CA ILE A 468 21.74 -26.16 -17.43
C ILE A 468 22.46 -25.02 -16.72
N PHE A 469 21.69 -24.03 -16.30
CA PHE A 469 22.21 -22.94 -15.47
C PHE A 469 21.26 -22.69 -14.28
N ALA A 470 21.83 -22.20 -13.18
CA ALA A 470 21.06 -21.80 -12.00
C ALA A 470 21.73 -20.57 -11.37
N ASP A 471 20.89 -19.78 -10.68
CA ASP A 471 21.33 -18.56 -10.01
C ASP A 471 20.52 -18.29 -8.76
N VAL A 472 21.15 -17.69 -7.75
CA VAL A 472 20.51 -17.19 -6.53
C VAL A 472 21.03 -15.81 -6.18
N ASN A 473 20.16 -14.95 -5.71
CA ASN A 473 20.46 -13.58 -5.28
C ASN A 473 19.81 -13.24 -3.97
N ALA A 474 20.44 -12.36 -3.21
CA ALA A 474 19.89 -11.71 -2.04
C ALA A 474 20.18 -10.19 -2.11
N ASP A 475 19.21 -9.37 -1.73
CA ASP A 475 19.37 -7.92 -1.54
C ASP A 475 18.96 -7.57 -0.11
N PHE A 476 19.86 -7.02 0.65
CA PHE A 476 19.66 -6.60 2.03
C PHE A 476 19.78 -5.10 2.16
N ARG A 477 18.71 -4.46 2.60
CA ARG A 477 18.63 -3.02 2.87
C ARG A 477 17.98 -2.77 4.22
N SER A 478 18.14 -1.56 4.74
CA SER A 478 17.33 -1.16 5.88
C SER A 478 15.84 -1.29 5.52
N ARG A 479 15.10 -2.10 6.28
CA ARG A 479 13.67 -2.43 6.14
C ARG A 479 13.28 -3.21 4.88
N ALA A 480 14.21 -3.56 4.00
CA ALA A 480 13.86 -4.34 2.83
C ALA A 480 14.82 -5.50 2.66
N THR A 481 14.26 -6.64 2.33
CA THR A 481 15.02 -7.86 2.03
C THR A 481 14.38 -8.55 0.84
N SER A 482 15.21 -9.01 -0.13
CA SER A 482 14.71 -9.90 -1.17
C SER A 482 15.65 -11.08 -1.40
N PHE A 483 15.03 -12.19 -1.81
CA PHE A 483 15.71 -13.41 -2.25
C PHE A 483 15.09 -13.84 -3.57
N ASN A 484 15.94 -14.15 -4.55
CA ASN A 484 15.48 -14.61 -5.86
C ASN A 484 16.35 -15.78 -6.30
N GLY A 485 15.74 -16.73 -6.98
CA GLY A 485 16.43 -17.86 -7.54
C GLY A 485 15.85 -18.27 -8.89
N SER A 486 16.68 -18.83 -9.74
CA SER A 486 16.27 -19.33 -11.03
C SER A 486 17.01 -20.59 -11.44
N ILE A 487 16.40 -21.36 -12.32
CA ILE A 487 16.99 -22.50 -13.00
C ILE A 487 16.52 -22.53 -14.44
N GLY A 488 17.45 -22.79 -15.36
CA GLY A 488 17.15 -22.77 -16.77
C GLY A 488 17.93 -23.77 -17.60
N TYR A 489 17.50 -23.88 -18.86
CA TYR A 489 18.10 -24.74 -19.87
C TYR A 489 18.38 -23.90 -21.12
N ARG A 490 19.54 -24.13 -21.76
CA ARG A 490 20.00 -23.44 -22.95
C ARG A 490 20.38 -24.44 -24.03
N LEU A 491 20.01 -24.12 -25.26
CA LEU A 491 20.42 -24.77 -26.49
C LEU A 491 21.21 -23.82 -27.36
N THR A 492 22.26 -24.32 -27.99
CA THR A 492 23.11 -23.61 -28.96
C THR A 492 22.95 -24.30 -30.33
N PHE A 493 22.76 -23.52 -31.39
CA PHE A 493 22.55 -23.97 -32.78
C PHE A 493 23.68 -23.52 -33.67
#